data_4bef85fd8f42b33795917121fd1a424d
#
_entry.id   4bef85fd8f42b33795917121fd1a424d
#
_cell.length_a   1.000
_cell.length_b   1.000
_cell.length_c   1.000
_cell.angle_alpha   90.00
_cell.angle_beta   90.00
_cell.angle_gamma   90.00
#
_symmetry.space_group_name_H-M   'P 1'
#
loop_
_entity.id
_entity.type
_entity.pdbx_description
1 polymer ?
#
loop_
_entity_poly.entity_id
_entity_poly.type
_entity_poly.pdbx_seq_one_letter_code
_entity_poly.pdbx_strand_id
1 'polypeptide(L)'
;MRQLVYKDLFFFRVMWLVNFIMPLLFFMLEPSGEFLFPMSCLFITLSSVMTLIFMDERNKSDIIINSLPVSRKDIIIARYISCAIFIVGSMLSTMLIVFLIRGIAFIGDIGTYHPNLYIEISWHEVIKGAVYAMFFVVIFFPSYYVTRSKIARSIVSGASMAVGGMAWIFIGDGLDETTPSFIEWFMNPVHIVVFIIGGIILASVYIVSMFLTIKIYETRDL
;
A
#
# COMPACT_ATOMS: atom_id res chain seq x y z
N MET A 1 3.40 -12.18 -19.17
CA MET A 1 3.44 -11.86 -17.75
C MET A 1 4.68 -11.07 -17.32
N ARG A 2 5.91 -11.60 -17.42
CA ARG A 2 7.13 -10.92 -16.94
C ARG A 2 7.29 -9.49 -17.51
N GLN A 3 7.01 -9.29 -18.79
CA GLN A 3 7.13 -7.97 -19.45
C GLN A 3 6.09 -6.96 -18.94
N LEU A 4 4.88 -7.40 -18.61
CA LEU A 4 3.83 -6.55 -18.04
C LEU A 4 4.23 -6.04 -16.65
N VAL A 5 4.70 -6.93 -15.78
CA VAL A 5 5.22 -6.56 -14.45
C VAL A 5 6.42 -5.63 -14.59
N TYR A 6 7.34 -5.88 -15.51
CA TYR A 6 8.49 -5.02 -15.74
C TYR A 6 8.09 -3.60 -16.22
N LYS A 7 7.08 -3.51 -17.08
CA LYS A 7 6.50 -2.22 -17.49
C LYS A 7 5.96 -1.45 -16.30
N ASP A 8 5.19 -2.12 -15.43
CA ASP A 8 4.59 -1.50 -14.24
C ASP A 8 5.67 -1.05 -13.25
N LEU A 9 6.72 -1.86 -13.05
CA LEU A 9 7.86 -1.50 -12.21
C LEU A 9 8.71 -0.35 -12.77
N PHE A 10 8.74 -0.19 -14.09
CA PHE A 10 9.43 0.96 -14.71
C PHE A 10 8.79 2.29 -14.28
N PHE A 11 7.47 2.33 -14.12
CA PHE A 11 6.79 3.51 -13.60
C PHE A 11 7.09 3.77 -12.12
N PHE A 12 7.35 2.74 -11.33
CA PHE A 12 7.81 2.91 -9.94
C PHE A 12 9.12 3.69 -9.86
N ARG A 13 10.00 3.55 -10.85
CA ARG A 13 11.24 4.34 -10.95
C ARG A 13 10.97 5.85 -11.05
N VAL A 14 9.88 6.26 -11.71
CA VAL A 14 9.48 7.67 -11.82
C VAL A 14 8.99 8.20 -10.46
N MET A 15 8.47 7.32 -9.60
CA MET A 15 7.93 7.66 -8.27
C MET A 15 8.97 7.70 -7.16
N TRP A 16 10.25 7.58 -7.47
CA TRP A 16 11.32 7.61 -6.45
C TRP A 16 11.24 8.83 -5.54
N LEU A 17 10.93 10.01 -6.09
CA LEU A 17 10.77 11.23 -5.31
C LEU A 17 9.63 11.10 -4.29
N VAL A 18 8.49 10.55 -4.69
CA VAL A 18 7.35 10.35 -3.79
C VAL A 18 7.70 9.36 -2.68
N ASN A 19 8.43 8.29 -3.02
CA ASN A 19 8.86 7.27 -2.07
C ASN A 19 9.80 7.83 -0.98
N PHE A 20 10.54 8.89 -1.28
CA PHE A 20 11.42 9.56 -0.31
C PHE A 20 10.72 10.72 0.40
N ILE A 21 9.94 11.52 -0.32
CA ILE A 21 9.29 12.70 0.24
C ILE A 21 8.19 12.33 1.23
N MET A 22 7.37 11.30 0.94
CA MET A 22 6.25 10.94 1.80
C MET A 22 6.67 10.50 3.21
N PRO A 23 7.64 9.58 3.40
CA PRO A 23 8.08 9.24 4.74
C PRO A 23 8.72 10.42 5.50
N LEU A 24 9.46 11.30 4.79
CA LEU A 24 10.01 12.52 5.38
C LEU A 24 8.91 13.47 5.85
N LEU A 25 7.85 13.63 5.05
CA LEU A 25 6.72 14.49 5.37
C LEU A 25 5.99 13.97 6.61
N PHE A 26 5.68 12.67 6.65
CA PHE A 26 5.01 12.07 7.82
C PHE A 26 5.90 12.08 9.06
N PHE A 27 7.20 11.92 8.92
CA PHE A 27 8.15 12.08 10.00
C PHE A 27 8.12 13.50 10.60
N MET A 28 7.97 14.51 9.77
CA MET A 28 7.87 15.91 10.22
C MET A 28 6.53 16.23 10.87
N LEU A 29 5.45 15.56 10.46
CA LEU A 29 4.12 15.78 11.00
C LEU A 29 3.94 15.12 12.36
N GLU A 30 4.44 13.93 12.53
CA GLU A 30 4.30 13.18 13.78
C GLU A 30 5.54 12.32 14.07
N PRO A 31 6.35 12.73 15.05
CA PRO A 31 7.57 12.02 15.39
C PRO A 31 7.37 10.77 16.23
N SER A 32 6.14 10.40 16.62
CA SER A 32 5.86 9.22 17.47
C SER A 32 6.19 7.89 16.80
N GLY A 33 6.29 7.85 15.47
CA GLY A 33 6.55 6.63 14.69
C GLY A 33 5.32 5.75 14.45
N GLU A 34 4.29 5.85 15.26
CA GLU A 34 3.06 5.05 15.15
C GLU A 34 2.29 5.37 13.86
N PHE A 35 2.32 6.61 13.44
CA PHE A 35 1.64 7.10 12.25
C PHE A 35 2.52 7.00 10.99
N LEU A 36 3.84 7.08 11.17
CA LEU A 36 4.82 7.18 10.09
C LEU A 36 4.73 5.99 9.11
N PHE A 37 4.85 4.75 9.63
CA PHE A 37 4.87 3.57 8.78
C PHE A 37 3.53 3.31 8.07
N PRO A 38 2.38 3.29 8.77
CA PRO A 38 1.09 3.05 8.13
C PRO A 38 0.76 4.07 7.06
N MET A 39 0.93 5.35 7.35
CA MET A 39 0.61 6.41 6.40
C MET A 39 1.59 6.43 5.22
N SER A 40 2.89 6.31 5.47
CA SER A 40 3.87 6.25 4.39
C SER A 40 3.61 5.07 3.45
N CYS A 41 3.40 3.87 3.98
CA CYS A 41 3.10 2.69 3.17
C CYS A 41 1.82 2.85 2.35
N LEU A 42 0.76 3.36 2.98
CA LEU A 42 -0.52 3.60 2.31
C LEU A 42 -0.36 4.61 1.17
N PHE A 43 0.22 5.80 1.45
CA PHE A 43 0.32 6.86 0.44
C PHE A 43 1.31 6.55 -0.68
N ILE A 44 2.41 5.88 -0.41
CA ILE A 44 3.34 5.44 -1.44
C ILE A 44 2.67 4.40 -2.35
N THR A 45 2.00 3.41 -1.76
CA THR A 45 1.29 2.39 -2.53
C THR A 45 0.18 3.01 -3.36
N LEU A 46 -0.61 3.89 -2.77
CA LEU A 46 -1.70 4.60 -3.41
C LEU A 46 -1.19 5.46 -4.58
N SER A 47 -0.17 6.29 -4.36
CA SER A 47 0.41 7.14 -5.41
C SER A 47 0.98 6.30 -6.56
N SER A 48 1.61 5.17 -6.25
CA SER A 48 2.16 4.25 -7.24
C SER A 48 1.06 3.61 -8.10
N VAL A 49 -0.01 3.12 -7.47
CA VAL A 49 -1.16 2.52 -8.15
C VAL A 49 -1.90 3.55 -9.00
N MET A 50 -2.13 4.76 -8.45
CA MET A 50 -2.81 5.83 -9.19
C MET A 50 -2.00 6.30 -10.39
N THR A 51 -0.70 6.46 -10.25
CA THR A 51 0.16 6.85 -11.36
C THR A 51 0.17 5.80 -12.46
N LEU A 52 0.25 4.53 -12.07
CA LEU A 52 0.21 3.42 -13.02
C LEU A 52 -1.09 3.44 -13.84
N ILE A 53 -2.24 3.65 -13.19
CA ILE A 53 -3.53 3.75 -13.86
C ILE A 53 -3.62 5.00 -14.73
N PHE A 54 -3.20 6.15 -14.22
CA PHE A 54 -3.20 7.41 -14.94
C PHE A 54 -2.33 7.33 -16.22
N MET A 55 -1.16 6.72 -16.12
CA MET A 55 -0.27 6.52 -17.27
C MET A 55 -0.87 5.57 -18.30
N ASP A 56 -1.55 4.52 -17.86
CA ASP A 56 -2.23 3.60 -18.77
C ASP A 56 -3.41 4.26 -19.48
N GLU A 57 -4.21 5.05 -18.79
CA GLU A 57 -5.32 5.81 -19.40
C GLU A 57 -4.79 6.87 -20.40
N ARG A 58 -3.74 7.59 -20.02
CA ARG A 58 -3.11 8.61 -20.87
C ARG A 58 -2.53 8.02 -22.16
N ASN A 59 -1.85 6.90 -22.03
CA ASN A 59 -1.19 6.23 -23.17
C ASN A 59 -2.14 5.29 -23.94
N LYS A 60 -3.43 5.21 -23.54
CA LYS A 60 -4.40 4.26 -24.11
C LYS A 60 -3.85 2.82 -24.12
N SER A 61 -3.09 2.48 -23.08
CA SER A 61 -2.39 1.18 -22.97
C SER A 61 -3.37 0.01 -23.01
N ASP A 62 -4.61 0.20 -22.57
CA ASP A 62 -5.66 -0.82 -22.62
C ASP A 62 -5.89 -1.30 -24.06
N ILE A 63 -5.91 -0.38 -25.04
CA ILE A 63 -6.11 -0.74 -26.45
C ILE A 63 -4.89 -1.51 -26.99
N ILE A 64 -3.68 -1.05 -26.64
CA ILE A 64 -2.43 -1.68 -27.10
C ILE A 64 -2.29 -3.07 -26.46
N ILE A 65 -2.51 -3.20 -25.16
CA ILE A 65 -2.36 -4.47 -24.43
C ILE A 65 -3.39 -5.49 -24.91
N ASN A 66 -4.63 -5.08 -25.20
CA ASN A 66 -5.67 -5.96 -25.69
C ASN A 66 -5.46 -6.37 -27.17
N SER A 67 -4.61 -5.65 -27.93
CA SER A 67 -4.18 -6.07 -29.27
C SER A 67 -3.03 -7.08 -29.27
N LEU A 68 -2.36 -7.25 -28.12
CA LEU A 68 -1.31 -8.25 -27.97
C LEU A 68 -1.90 -9.64 -27.68
N PRO A 69 -1.22 -10.73 -28.03
CA PRO A 69 -1.66 -12.09 -27.73
C PRO A 69 -1.44 -12.43 -26.23
N VAL A 70 -2.01 -11.62 -25.35
CA VAL A 70 -1.95 -11.77 -23.89
C VAL A 70 -3.34 -11.99 -23.35
N SER A 71 -3.52 -12.96 -22.44
CA SER A 71 -4.83 -13.21 -21.85
C SER A 71 -5.24 -12.07 -20.91
N ARG A 72 -6.55 -11.76 -20.85
CA ARG A 72 -7.08 -10.76 -19.91
C ARG A 72 -6.77 -11.10 -18.45
N LYS A 73 -6.69 -12.38 -18.13
CA LYS A 73 -6.27 -12.89 -16.82
C LYS A 73 -4.85 -12.48 -16.50
N ASP A 74 -3.93 -12.64 -17.45
CA ASP A 74 -2.51 -12.32 -17.25
C ASP A 74 -2.28 -10.84 -16.96
N ILE A 75 -3.11 -9.96 -17.53
CA ILE A 75 -3.05 -8.52 -17.28
C ILE A 75 -3.38 -8.22 -15.82
N ILE A 76 -4.49 -8.77 -15.32
CA ILE A 76 -4.91 -8.54 -13.93
C ILE A 76 -3.94 -9.16 -12.93
N ILE A 77 -3.47 -10.39 -13.19
CA ILE A 77 -2.49 -11.04 -12.31
C ILE A 77 -1.20 -10.22 -12.27
N ALA A 78 -0.71 -9.71 -13.40
CA ALA A 78 0.47 -8.85 -13.43
C ALA A 78 0.28 -7.58 -12.58
N ARG A 79 -0.92 -6.97 -12.61
CA ARG A 79 -1.26 -5.80 -11.79
C ARG A 79 -1.19 -6.10 -10.30
N TYR A 80 -1.79 -7.20 -9.87
CA TYR A 80 -1.76 -7.59 -8.45
C TYR A 80 -0.35 -7.91 -7.98
N ILE A 81 0.46 -8.58 -8.81
CA ILE A 81 1.88 -8.82 -8.51
C ILE A 81 2.65 -7.50 -8.39
N SER A 82 2.44 -6.56 -9.32
CA SER A 82 3.09 -5.25 -9.27
C SER A 82 2.71 -4.48 -8.01
N CYS A 83 1.44 -4.53 -7.58
CA CYS A 83 0.99 -3.89 -6.35
C CYS A 83 1.60 -4.53 -5.10
N ALA A 84 1.72 -5.86 -5.06
CA ALA A 84 2.43 -6.53 -3.96
C ALA A 84 3.89 -6.07 -3.87
N ILE A 85 4.56 -5.90 -5.01
CA ILE A 85 5.93 -5.35 -5.05
C ILE A 85 5.95 -3.88 -4.58
N PHE A 86 4.94 -3.06 -4.93
CA PHE A 86 4.85 -1.68 -4.44
C PHE A 86 4.66 -1.61 -2.93
N ILE A 87 3.86 -2.51 -2.34
CA ILE A 87 3.69 -2.59 -0.88
C ILE A 87 5.02 -2.91 -0.21
N VAL A 88 5.74 -3.94 -0.68
CA VAL A 88 7.06 -4.29 -0.14
C VAL A 88 8.05 -3.14 -0.35
N GLY A 89 8.05 -2.52 -1.53
CA GLY A 89 8.90 -1.37 -1.85
C GLY A 89 8.63 -0.17 -0.94
N SER A 90 7.37 0.11 -0.60
CA SER A 90 7.00 1.19 0.31
C SER A 90 7.49 0.93 1.74
N MET A 91 7.39 -0.30 2.22
CA MET A 91 7.94 -0.68 3.53
C MET A 91 9.46 -0.48 3.57
N LEU A 92 10.16 -0.98 2.56
CA LEU A 92 11.62 -0.87 2.48
C LEU A 92 12.08 0.59 2.36
N SER A 93 11.40 1.42 1.55
CA SER A 93 11.75 2.84 1.41
C SER A 93 11.52 3.61 2.71
N THR A 94 10.43 3.35 3.43
CA THR A 94 10.16 3.98 4.73
C THR A 94 11.21 3.57 5.76
N MET A 95 11.54 2.28 5.86
CA MET A 95 12.62 1.79 6.74
C MET A 95 13.95 2.46 6.42
N LEU A 96 14.32 2.53 5.13
CA LEU A 96 15.57 3.13 4.69
C LEU A 96 15.66 4.59 5.14
N ILE A 97 14.58 5.36 5.00
CA ILE A 97 14.56 6.77 5.42
C ILE A 97 14.71 6.91 6.94
N VAL A 98 14.01 6.08 7.71
CA VAL A 98 14.15 6.09 9.18
C VAL A 98 15.59 5.77 9.58
N PHE A 99 16.23 4.78 8.94
CA PHE A 99 17.64 4.49 9.18
C PHE A 99 18.58 5.63 8.80
N LEU A 100 18.32 6.32 7.68
CA LEU A 100 19.10 7.48 7.27
C LEU A 100 18.96 8.64 8.28
N ILE A 101 17.75 8.93 8.73
CA ILE A 101 17.50 9.98 9.73
C ILE A 101 18.23 9.65 11.04
N ARG A 102 18.13 8.43 11.52
CA ARG A 102 18.85 7.97 12.72
C ARG A 102 20.37 8.05 12.55
N GLY A 103 20.87 7.64 11.38
CA GLY A 103 22.30 7.71 11.09
C GLY A 103 22.83 9.16 11.12
N ILE A 104 22.09 10.09 10.51
CA ILE A 104 22.43 11.53 10.52
C ILE A 104 22.36 12.08 11.95
N ALA A 105 21.31 11.73 12.70
CA ALA A 105 21.16 12.17 14.09
C ALA A 105 22.30 11.66 14.99
N PHE A 106 22.75 10.44 14.77
CA PHE A 106 23.86 9.83 15.51
C PHE A 106 25.20 10.49 15.18
N ILE A 107 25.51 10.72 13.90
CA ILE A 107 26.77 11.32 13.45
C ILE A 107 26.85 12.80 13.86
N GLY A 108 25.72 13.52 13.81
CA GLY A 108 25.64 14.95 14.14
C GLY A 108 25.48 15.24 15.62
N ASP A 109 25.40 14.23 16.49
CA ASP A 109 25.06 14.37 17.92
C ASP A 109 23.78 15.21 18.18
N ILE A 110 22.92 15.28 17.15
CA ILE A 110 21.69 16.09 17.17
C ILE A 110 20.62 15.42 18.06
N GLY A 111 20.73 14.13 18.26
CA GLY A 111 19.79 13.34 19.04
C GLY A 111 19.70 13.74 20.51
N THR A 112 20.75 14.33 21.06
CA THR A 112 20.73 14.89 22.44
C THR A 112 19.78 16.07 22.57
N TYR A 113 19.61 16.86 21.50
CA TYR A 113 18.71 18.03 21.44
C TYR A 113 17.31 17.70 20.96
N HIS A 114 17.17 16.63 20.17
CA HIS A 114 15.89 16.20 19.58
C HIS A 114 15.65 14.69 19.78
N PRO A 115 15.17 14.27 20.96
CA PRO A 115 14.94 12.85 21.27
C PRO A 115 13.95 12.19 20.28
N ASN A 116 13.06 12.95 19.66
CA ASN A 116 12.10 12.45 18.66
C ASN A 116 12.78 11.91 17.39
N LEU A 117 14.06 12.19 17.17
CA LEU A 117 14.83 11.61 16.06
C LEU A 117 15.16 10.12 16.29
N TYR A 118 15.06 9.65 17.53
CA TYR A 118 15.24 8.23 17.89
C TYR A 118 13.93 7.46 17.92
N ILE A 119 13.19 7.51 16.80
CA ILE A 119 11.96 6.73 16.67
C ILE A 119 12.27 5.24 16.81
N GLU A 120 11.59 4.56 17.69
CA GLU A 120 11.63 3.11 17.78
C GLU A 120 10.89 2.50 16.60
N ILE A 121 11.56 1.63 15.85
CA ILE A 121 10.92 0.88 14.77
C ILE A 121 10.17 -0.29 15.40
N SER A 122 8.88 -0.13 15.59
CA SER A 122 8.02 -1.23 15.98
C SER A 122 7.64 -2.08 14.75
N TRP A 123 7.87 -3.38 14.83
CA TRP A 123 7.40 -4.30 13.79
C TRP A 123 5.89 -4.27 13.62
N HIS A 124 5.15 -3.94 14.68
CA HIS A 124 3.71 -3.76 14.65
C HIS A 124 3.29 -2.67 13.67
N GLU A 125 3.96 -1.53 13.69
CA GLU A 125 3.64 -0.41 12.80
C GLU A 125 3.98 -0.72 11.34
N VAL A 126 5.07 -1.43 11.10
CA VAL A 126 5.45 -1.88 9.76
C VAL A 126 4.38 -2.81 9.17
N ILE A 127 3.90 -3.76 9.97
CA ILE A 127 2.86 -4.71 9.54
C ILE A 127 1.51 -4.00 9.38
N LYS A 128 1.13 -3.07 10.28
CA LYS A 128 -0.05 -2.22 10.10
C LYS A 128 -0.02 -1.53 8.75
N GLY A 129 1.12 -0.92 8.39
CA GLY A 129 1.30 -0.26 7.09
C GLY A 129 1.05 -1.18 5.89
N ALA A 130 1.58 -2.40 5.94
CA ALA A 130 1.35 -3.39 4.89
C ALA A 130 -0.12 -3.81 4.80
N VAL A 131 -0.77 -4.03 5.94
CA VAL A 131 -2.18 -4.41 6.02
C VAL A 131 -3.08 -3.33 5.41
N TYR A 132 -2.87 -2.05 5.75
CA TYR A 132 -3.64 -0.94 5.17
C TYR A 132 -3.45 -0.82 3.66
N ALA A 133 -2.20 -0.93 3.20
CA ALA A 133 -1.91 -0.91 1.77
C ALA A 133 -2.57 -2.09 1.03
N MET A 134 -2.59 -3.29 1.63
CA MET A 134 -3.30 -4.44 1.08
C MET A 134 -4.81 -4.23 1.02
N PHE A 135 -5.43 -3.74 2.09
CA PHE A 135 -6.87 -3.42 2.10
C PHE A 135 -7.23 -2.41 1.03
N PHE A 136 -6.42 -1.37 0.86
CA PHE A 136 -6.61 -0.41 -0.22
C PHE A 136 -6.64 -1.12 -1.58
N VAL A 137 -5.67 -1.96 -1.91
CA VAL A 137 -5.58 -2.67 -3.19
C VAL A 137 -6.78 -3.59 -3.40
N VAL A 138 -7.18 -4.34 -2.35
CA VAL A 138 -8.30 -5.29 -2.37
C VAL A 138 -9.64 -4.62 -2.72
N ILE A 139 -9.89 -3.43 -2.20
CA ILE A 139 -11.12 -2.68 -2.43
C ILE A 139 -11.05 -1.90 -3.74
N PHE A 140 -9.90 -1.31 -4.02
CA PHE A 140 -9.71 -0.42 -5.14
C PHE A 140 -9.86 -1.10 -6.49
N PHE A 141 -9.17 -2.23 -6.74
CA PHE A 141 -9.19 -2.84 -8.06
C PHE A 141 -10.56 -3.36 -8.50
N PRO A 142 -11.30 -4.17 -7.72
CA PRO A 142 -12.63 -4.59 -8.13
C PRO A 142 -13.53 -3.38 -8.42
N SER A 143 -13.50 -2.38 -7.55
CA SER A 143 -14.32 -1.17 -7.69
C SER A 143 -13.94 -0.35 -8.94
N TYR A 144 -12.65 -0.23 -9.23
CA TYR A 144 -12.14 0.46 -10.41
C TYR A 144 -12.58 -0.24 -11.71
N TYR A 145 -12.47 -1.57 -11.77
CA TYR A 145 -12.81 -2.32 -12.98
C TYR A 145 -14.32 -2.49 -13.18
N VAL A 146 -15.14 -2.45 -12.14
CA VAL A 146 -16.61 -2.42 -12.26
C VAL A 146 -17.07 -1.12 -12.92
N THR A 147 -16.38 -0.03 -12.65
CA THR A 147 -16.84 1.30 -13.04
C THR A 147 -16.52 1.62 -14.50
N ARG A 148 -17.53 1.98 -15.29
CA ARG A 148 -17.38 2.29 -16.73
C ARG A 148 -17.07 3.76 -17.02
N SER A 149 -17.60 4.70 -16.22
CA SER A 149 -17.41 6.12 -16.46
C SER A 149 -16.15 6.67 -15.79
N LYS A 150 -15.47 7.64 -16.46
CA LYS A 150 -14.26 8.29 -15.91
C LYS A 150 -14.55 9.02 -14.60
N ILE A 151 -15.70 9.70 -14.51
CA ILE A 151 -16.12 10.45 -13.31
C ILE A 151 -16.33 9.48 -12.15
N ALA A 152 -17.04 8.36 -12.39
CA ALA A 152 -17.27 7.37 -11.35
C ALA A 152 -15.98 6.67 -10.89
N ARG A 153 -14.99 6.49 -11.77
CA ARG A 153 -13.65 5.98 -11.39
C ARG A 153 -12.92 6.94 -10.45
N SER A 154 -13.00 8.25 -10.72
CA SER A 154 -12.42 9.26 -9.83
C SER A 154 -13.08 9.27 -8.46
N ILE A 155 -14.40 9.10 -8.41
CA ILE A 155 -15.17 8.99 -7.15
C ILE A 155 -14.76 7.71 -6.40
N VAL A 156 -14.65 6.58 -7.09
CA VAL A 156 -14.24 5.30 -6.50
C VAL A 156 -12.81 5.39 -5.95
N SER A 157 -11.89 6.06 -6.65
CA SER A 157 -10.54 6.26 -6.14
C SER A 157 -10.53 7.10 -4.86
N GLY A 158 -11.30 8.18 -4.81
CA GLY A 158 -11.46 9.00 -3.60
C GLY A 158 -12.12 8.24 -2.45
N ALA A 159 -13.17 7.47 -2.74
CA ALA A 159 -13.84 6.65 -1.74
C ALA A 159 -12.96 5.54 -1.16
N SER A 160 -12.15 4.87 -1.99
CA SER A 160 -11.22 3.85 -1.51
C SER A 160 -10.10 4.42 -0.65
N MET A 161 -9.67 5.67 -0.92
CA MET A 161 -8.77 6.40 -0.03
C MET A 161 -9.43 6.70 1.32
N ALA A 162 -10.68 7.18 1.31
CA ALA A 162 -11.42 7.46 2.53
C ALA A 162 -11.64 6.20 3.36
N VAL A 163 -11.97 5.05 2.74
CA VAL A 163 -12.11 3.76 3.42
C VAL A 163 -10.77 3.30 4.01
N GLY A 164 -9.66 3.47 3.29
CA GLY A 164 -8.33 3.18 3.82
C GLY A 164 -7.98 4.05 5.04
N GLY A 165 -8.31 5.34 4.98
CA GLY A 165 -8.13 6.26 6.11
C GLY A 165 -9.08 5.96 7.28
N MET A 166 -10.34 5.60 7.02
CA MET A 166 -11.29 5.19 8.06
C MET A 166 -10.89 3.86 8.72
N ALA A 167 -10.36 2.92 7.95
CA ALA A 167 -9.82 1.67 8.52
C ALA A 167 -8.74 1.95 9.57
N TRP A 168 -7.95 3.01 9.38
CA TRP A 168 -7.01 3.50 10.37
C TRP A 168 -7.71 3.87 11.69
N ILE A 169 -8.76 4.71 11.63
CA ILE A 169 -9.48 5.19 12.81
C ILE A 169 -10.13 4.02 13.56
N PHE A 170 -10.75 3.08 12.84
CA PHE A 170 -11.44 1.94 13.48
C PHE A 170 -10.49 0.86 14.00
N ILE A 171 -9.33 0.68 13.40
CA ILE A 171 -8.36 -0.37 13.77
C ILE A 171 -7.28 0.19 14.72
N GLY A 172 -6.92 1.47 14.57
CA GLY A 172 -5.85 2.14 15.33
C GLY A 172 -6.29 2.73 16.66
N ASP A 173 -7.32 3.61 16.63
CA ASP A 173 -7.72 4.42 17.80
C ASP A 173 -9.11 4.08 18.35
N GLY A 174 -9.82 3.15 17.71
CA GLY A 174 -11.26 2.94 17.97
C GLY A 174 -11.62 2.19 19.24
N LEU A 175 -10.67 1.79 20.05
CA LEU A 175 -10.95 1.05 21.29
C LEU A 175 -10.21 1.73 22.43
N ASP A 176 -10.97 2.15 23.45
CA ASP A 176 -10.51 2.78 24.68
C ASP A 176 -9.11 2.37 25.13
N GLU A 177 -8.38 3.32 25.73
CA GLU A 177 -7.04 3.14 26.33
C GLU A 177 -6.95 1.93 27.29
N THR A 178 -8.06 1.34 27.66
CA THR A 178 -8.16 0.20 28.60
C THR A 178 -8.16 -1.17 27.95
N THR A 179 -8.39 -1.26 26.62
CA THR A 179 -8.33 -2.52 25.89
C THR A 179 -7.14 -2.50 24.93
N PRO A 180 -6.24 -3.51 25.00
CA PRO A 180 -5.19 -3.60 24.00
C PRO A 180 -5.85 -3.60 22.63
N SER A 181 -5.36 -2.76 21.71
CA SER A 181 -5.90 -2.71 20.36
C SER A 181 -5.95 -4.14 19.81
N PHE A 182 -6.99 -4.48 19.05
CA PHE A 182 -7.11 -5.82 18.46
C PHE A 182 -5.80 -6.26 17.76
N ILE A 183 -5.09 -5.30 17.19
CA ILE A 183 -3.79 -5.53 16.54
C ILE A 183 -2.69 -5.85 17.55
N GLU A 184 -2.62 -5.16 18.70
CA GLU A 184 -1.65 -5.44 19.76
C GLU A 184 -1.88 -6.82 20.39
N TRP A 185 -3.15 -7.16 20.64
CA TRP A 185 -3.51 -8.49 21.07
C TRP A 185 -3.12 -9.55 20.05
N PHE A 186 -3.41 -9.29 18.78
CA PHE A 186 -3.12 -10.19 17.66
C PHE A 186 -1.61 -10.37 17.44
N MET A 187 -0.81 -9.33 17.66
CA MET A 187 0.63 -9.34 17.44
C MET A 187 1.46 -9.75 18.66
N ASN A 188 0.80 -10.07 19.78
CA ASN A 188 1.52 -10.58 20.95
C ASN A 188 2.25 -11.88 20.56
N PRO A 189 3.58 -12.01 20.82
CA PRO A 189 4.37 -13.19 20.47
C PRO A 189 3.82 -14.50 21.05
N VAL A 190 3.03 -14.41 22.10
CA VAL A 190 2.30 -15.56 22.68
C VAL A 190 1.26 -16.12 21.68
N HIS A 191 0.78 -15.29 20.74
CA HIS A 191 -0.24 -15.65 19.78
C HIS A 191 0.29 -15.87 18.35
N ILE A 192 1.51 -16.40 18.19
CA ILE A 192 2.15 -16.62 16.88
C ILE A 192 1.26 -17.40 15.90
N VAL A 193 0.44 -18.33 16.41
CA VAL A 193 -0.51 -19.10 15.59
C VAL A 193 -1.62 -18.19 15.04
N VAL A 194 -2.11 -17.26 15.84
CA VAL A 194 -3.13 -16.29 15.42
C VAL A 194 -2.57 -15.35 14.35
N PHE A 195 -1.30 -14.95 14.50
CA PHE A 195 -0.59 -14.15 13.52
C PHE A 195 -0.46 -14.87 12.16
N ILE A 196 -0.09 -16.14 12.18
CA ILE A 196 0.01 -16.96 10.95
C ILE A 196 -1.36 -17.11 10.30
N ILE A 197 -2.40 -17.41 11.09
CA ILE A 197 -3.78 -17.54 10.58
C ILE A 197 -4.26 -16.23 9.96
N GLY A 198 -4.00 -15.08 10.59
CA GLY A 198 -4.36 -13.78 10.05
C GLY A 198 -3.62 -13.45 8.75
N GLY A 199 -2.34 -13.78 8.65
CA GLY A 199 -1.58 -13.65 7.41
C GLY A 199 -2.17 -14.50 6.27
N ILE A 200 -2.60 -15.74 6.58
CA ILE A 200 -3.26 -16.62 5.60
C ILE A 200 -4.61 -16.03 5.18
N ILE A 201 -5.40 -15.50 6.11
CA ILE A 201 -6.69 -14.86 5.82
C ILE A 201 -6.48 -13.65 4.91
N LEU A 202 -5.53 -12.77 5.23
CA LEU A 202 -5.20 -11.59 4.42
C LEU A 202 -4.76 -11.99 3.01
N ALA A 203 -3.87 -12.96 2.87
CA ALA A 203 -3.45 -13.48 1.57
C ALA A 203 -4.63 -14.09 0.80
N SER A 204 -5.53 -14.80 1.48
CA SER A 204 -6.73 -15.37 0.87
C SER A 204 -7.67 -14.28 0.34
N VAL A 205 -7.91 -13.22 1.12
CA VAL A 205 -8.72 -12.07 0.72
C VAL A 205 -8.11 -11.36 -0.50
N TYR A 206 -6.79 -11.19 -0.53
CA TYR A 206 -6.06 -10.62 -1.65
C TYR A 206 -6.24 -11.46 -2.94
N ILE A 207 -6.11 -12.77 -2.82
CA ILE A 207 -6.30 -13.72 -3.93
C ILE A 207 -7.76 -13.72 -4.41
N VAL A 208 -8.73 -13.73 -3.50
CA VAL A 208 -10.16 -13.67 -3.84
C VAL A 208 -10.48 -12.36 -4.57
N SER A 209 -9.96 -11.22 -4.11
CA SER A 209 -10.11 -9.94 -4.81
C SER A 209 -9.52 -9.98 -6.22
N MET A 210 -8.37 -10.63 -6.40
CA MET A 210 -7.77 -10.82 -7.72
C MET A 210 -8.69 -11.63 -8.64
N PHE A 211 -9.25 -12.75 -8.17
CA PHE A 211 -10.17 -13.57 -8.98
C PHE A 211 -11.47 -12.82 -9.32
N LEU A 212 -12.03 -12.06 -8.38
CA LEU A 212 -13.18 -11.20 -8.62
C LEU A 212 -12.88 -10.18 -9.73
N THR A 213 -11.73 -9.53 -9.64
CA THR A 213 -11.30 -8.54 -10.64
C THR A 213 -11.09 -9.18 -12.02
N ILE A 214 -10.51 -10.38 -12.08
CA ILE A 214 -10.38 -11.15 -13.34
C ILE A 214 -11.75 -11.37 -13.95
N LYS A 215 -12.71 -11.89 -13.18
CA LYS A 215 -14.06 -12.17 -13.66
C LYS A 215 -14.77 -10.91 -14.18
N ILE A 216 -14.63 -9.80 -13.46
CA ILE A 216 -15.18 -8.49 -13.87
C ILE A 216 -14.55 -8.02 -15.18
N TYR A 217 -13.23 -8.16 -15.32
CA TYR A 217 -12.50 -7.70 -16.51
C TYR A 217 -12.78 -8.56 -17.75
N GLU A 218 -12.98 -9.87 -17.56
CA GLU A 218 -13.36 -10.80 -18.66
C GLU A 218 -14.75 -10.54 -19.23
N THR A 219 -15.71 -10.16 -18.37
CA THR A 219 -17.09 -9.84 -18.78
C THR A 219 -17.25 -8.43 -19.37
N ARG A 220 -16.17 -7.65 -19.38
CA ARG A 220 -16.22 -6.29 -19.91
C ARG A 220 -16.06 -6.29 -21.42
N ASP A 221 -17.09 -5.78 -22.12
CA ASP A 221 -16.99 -5.43 -23.55
C ASP A 221 -16.08 -4.19 -23.69
N LEU A 222 -14.98 -4.35 -24.42
CA LEU A 222 -13.98 -3.31 -24.69
C LEU A 222 -14.18 -2.76 -26.12
#